data_d633d347b57c44af59e499e825fb561d
#
_entry.id   d633d347b57c44af59e499e825fb561d
#
_cell.length_a   1.000
_cell.length_b   1.000
_cell.length_c   1.000
_cell.angle_alpha   90.00
_cell.angle_beta   90.00
_cell.angle_gamma   90.00
#
_symmetry.space_group_name_H-M   'P 1'
#
loop_
_entity.id
_entity.type
_entity.pdbx_description
1 polymer ?
#
loop_
_entity_poly.entity_id
_entity_poly.type
_entity_poly.pdbx_seq_one_letter_code
_entity_poly.pdbx_strand_id
1 'polypeptide(L)'
;DVASSRGLGDVYKRQAQYIRTNVEIHNGTSIFKASGNVTVFKGYTLAYEQALTRKDKGRPDSLPALDKQSKIQSKEVLLEEKTTSPPRRFSEAMLVKEMETRGIGRPSTYSAIIEKLSQKEYVVKKNKTLIPTFVGIAVSQLLDNHYNTLFNERFTADMENRLDAISRSENSYLEVLKEFYYGNNDYKGVAKLLDEEVDIAKACTVNVEKDLDIRIGKFGPYVQKDGNNTTIPEDLFFGELNKKKLDDLDSMQKEDNVIGVHTNGENILLKIGRYGPYVELEESKKRKSVLKSIGVENVTQDIAIELLSLPKKLGAHPETNEDVLADFGPYGPYVKCGKINASMKSDESPLTITLENAVKLIKDRKLKFEPKVLGE
;
A
#
# COMPACT_ATOMS: atom_id res chain seq x y z
N ASP A 1 13.56 -0.84 48.97
CA ASP A 1 13.43 0.15 47.86
C ASP A 1 12.16 0.96 47.95
N VAL A 2 12.18 2.01 48.78
CA VAL A 2 11.05 2.94 48.98
C VAL A 2 10.74 3.75 47.73
N ALA A 3 11.68 3.89 46.78
CA ALA A 3 11.49 4.65 45.53
C ALA A 3 10.67 3.87 44.47
N SER A 4 10.81 2.54 44.40
CA SER A 4 10.05 1.73 43.43
C SER A 4 8.59 1.52 43.85
N SER A 5 8.34 1.41 45.16
CA SER A 5 6.97 1.28 45.68
C SER A 5 6.15 2.57 45.55
N ARG A 6 6.79 3.77 45.62
CA ARG A 6 6.13 5.05 45.37
C ARG A 6 5.73 5.23 43.88
N GLY A 7 6.55 4.79 42.94
CA GLY A 7 6.26 4.83 41.52
C GLY A 7 5.05 3.98 41.11
N LEU A 8 4.95 2.76 41.64
CA LEU A 8 3.82 1.86 41.37
C LEU A 8 2.50 2.39 41.94
N GLY A 9 2.50 2.91 43.17
CA GLY A 9 1.31 3.49 43.80
C GLY A 9 0.75 4.71 43.05
N ASP A 10 1.59 5.51 42.42
CA ASP A 10 1.19 6.68 41.65
C ASP A 10 0.61 6.27 40.26
N VAL A 11 1.13 5.20 39.67
CA VAL A 11 0.58 4.63 38.43
C VAL A 11 -0.83 4.11 38.63
N TYR A 12 -1.11 3.38 39.72
CA TYR A 12 -2.46 2.86 40.01
C TYR A 12 -3.47 3.98 40.31
N LYS A 13 -3.06 5.05 41.00
CA LYS A 13 -3.93 6.20 41.32
C LYS A 13 -4.39 6.96 40.09
N ARG A 14 -3.67 6.88 38.97
CA ARG A 14 -3.99 7.57 37.70
C ARG A 14 -4.74 6.70 36.70
N GLN A 15 -4.93 5.42 36.98
CA GLN A 15 -5.66 4.51 36.08
C GLN A 15 -7.15 4.83 36.06
N ALA A 16 -7.76 4.78 34.87
CA ALA A 16 -9.20 4.85 34.74
C ALA A 16 -9.84 3.52 35.20
N GLN A 17 -10.96 3.61 35.91
CA GLN A 17 -11.69 2.43 36.38
C GLN A 17 -13.04 2.32 35.66
N TYR A 18 -13.32 1.13 35.16
CA TYR A 18 -14.53 0.79 34.42
C TYR A 18 -15.23 -0.40 35.07
N ILE A 19 -16.55 -0.34 35.16
CA ILE A 19 -17.38 -1.52 35.44
C ILE A 19 -17.95 -2.00 34.11
N ARG A 20 -17.63 -3.23 33.75
CA ARG A 20 -18.20 -3.91 32.58
C ARG A 20 -19.39 -4.76 33.03
N THR A 21 -20.56 -4.47 32.50
CA THR A 21 -21.79 -5.22 32.73
C THR A 21 -22.08 -6.04 31.49
N ASN A 22 -22.24 -7.36 31.67
CA ASN A 22 -22.72 -8.28 30.63
C ASN A 22 -24.11 -8.79 31.06
N VAL A 23 -25.06 -8.66 30.17
CA VAL A 23 -26.46 -9.10 30.39
C VAL A 23 -26.79 -10.17 29.39
N GLU A 24 -27.39 -11.26 29.88
CA GLU A 24 -27.97 -12.30 29.06
C GLU A 24 -29.49 -12.33 29.32
N ILE A 25 -30.28 -12.19 28.26
CA ILE A 25 -31.72 -12.19 28.29
C ILE A 25 -32.19 -13.51 27.61
N HIS A 26 -32.86 -14.34 28.36
CA HIS A 26 -33.38 -15.60 27.89
C HIS A 26 -34.84 -15.44 27.44
N ASN A 27 -35.14 -15.84 26.20
CA ASN A 27 -36.50 -15.90 25.66
C ASN A 27 -36.72 -17.26 24.98
N GLY A 28 -37.26 -18.21 25.71
CA GLY A 28 -37.40 -19.59 25.25
C GLY A 28 -36.03 -20.20 24.93
N THR A 29 -35.83 -20.60 23.68
CA THR A 29 -34.55 -21.16 23.17
C THR A 29 -33.53 -20.14 22.76
N SER A 30 -33.88 -18.84 22.68
CA SER A 30 -33.03 -17.78 22.20
C SER A 30 -32.41 -17.01 23.36
N ILE A 31 -31.12 -16.69 23.20
CA ILE A 31 -30.34 -15.89 24.18
C ILE A 31 -29.89 -14.61 23.51
N PHE A 32 -30.31 -13.47 24.04
CA PHE A 32 -29.87 -12.16 23.64
C PHE A 32 -28.79 -11.68 24.59
N LYS A 33 -27.69 -11.14 24.05
CA LYS A 33 -26.55 -10.66 24.84
C LYS A 33 -26.35 -9.15 24.64
N ALA A 34 -26.17 -8.45 25.73
CA ALA A 34 -25.79 -7.04 25.72
C ALA A 34 -24.59 -6.81 26.65
N SER A 35 -23.71 -5.89 26.27
CA SER A 35 -22.61 -5.48 27.13
C SER A 35 -22.48 -3.97 27.13
N GLY A 36 -22.21 -3.41 28.30
CA GLY A 36 -21.96 -1.98 28.49
C GLY A 36 -20.84 -1.74 29.49
N ASN A 37 -20.16 -0.60 29.35
CA ASN A 37 -19.12 -0.17 30.27
C ASN A 37 -19.57 1.12 30.95
N VAL A 38 -19.38 1.21 32.26
CA VAL A 38 -19.60 2.45 33.03
C VAL A 38 -18.26 2.90 33.59
N THR A 39 -17.87 4.14 33.29
CA THR A 39 -16.65 4.74 33.85
C THR A 39 -16.94 5.18 35.29
N VAL A 40 -16.31 4.52 36.26
CA VAL A 40 -16.43 4.83 37.70
C VAL A 40 -15.45 5.93 38.08
N PHE A 41 -14.25 5.86 37.55
CA PHE A 41 -13.20 6.83 37.76
C PHE A 41 -12.47 7.12 36.48
N LYS A 42 -12.47 8.38 36.05
CA LYS A 42 -11.90 8.79 34.76
C LYS A 42 -10.38 8.70 34.70
N GLY A 43 -9.69 8.85 35.83
CA GLY A 43 -8.23 8.80 35.91
C GLY A 43 -7.55 9.65 34.84
N TYR A 44 -6.54 9.08 34.15
CA TYR A 44 -5.79 9.76 33.08
C TYR A 44 -6.65 10.15 31.86
N THR A 45 -7.80 9.49 31.65
CA THR A 45 -8.67 9.81 30.49
C THR A 45 -9.27 11.21 30.56
N LEU A 46 -9.29 11.81 31.75
CA LEU A 46 -9.74 13.19 31.95
C LEU A 46 -8.90 14.20 31.13
N ALA A 47 -7.58 13.95 31.01
CA ALA A 47 -6.67 14.77 30.21
C ALA A 47 -6.91 14.65 28.70
N TYR A 48 -7.50 13.54 28.25
CA TYR A 48 -7.75 13.23 26.84
C TYR A 48 -9.21 13.35 26.42
N GLU A 49 -10.09 13.82 27.31
CA GLU A 49 -11.55 13.85 27.10
C GLU A 49 -11.95 14.63 25.84
N GLN A 50 -11.20 15.70 25.49
CA GLN A 50 -11.45 16.47 24.26
C GLN A 50 -11.07 15.71 22.97
N ALA A 51 -10.11 14.79 23.06
CA ALA A 51 -9.67 13.98 21.92
C ALA A 51 -10.54 12.75 21.69
N LEU A 52 -11.12 12.18 22.75
CA LEU A 52 -11.97 10.99 22.73
C LEU A 52 -13.41 11.28 22.30
N THR A 53 -13.91 12.49 22.53
CA THR A 53 -15.31 12.88 22.27
C THR A 53 -15.77 12.84 20.82
N ARG A 54 -14.87 12.72 19.84
CA ARG A 54 -15.27 12.63 18.42
C ARG A 54 -15.68 11.24 17.95
N LYS A 55 -15.28 10.17 18.63
CA LYS A 55 -15.62 8.78 18.25
C LYS A 55 -16.77 8.16 19.05
N ASP A 56 -17.05 8.67 20.24
CA ASP A 56 -17.94 8.00 21.20
C ASP A 56 -19.33 8.63 21.31
N LYS A 57 -19.63 9.65 20.52
CA LYS A 57 -20.93 10.36 20.58
C LYS A 57 -22.17 9.55 20.13
N GLY A 58 -22.03 8.28 19.78
CA GLY A 58 -23.14 7.48 19.22
C GLY A 58 -23.47 6.17 19.94
N ARG A 59 -22.76 5.81 20.99
CA ARG A 59 -23.07 4.58 21.73
C ARG A 59 -23.51 4.92 23.15
N PRO A 60 -24.70 4.49 23.59
CA PRO A 60 -25.01 4.53 25.02
C PRO A 60 -24.07 3.52 25.70
N ASP A 61 -22.98 4.03 26.32
CA ASP A 61 -21.95 3.21 26.96
C ASP A 61 -22.42 2.55 28.26
N SER A 62 -23.59 2.89 28.75
CA SER A 62 -24.13 2.36 29.99
C SER A 62 -25.43 1.57 29.77
N LEU A 63 -25.42 0.32 30.18
CA LEU A 63 -26.67 -0.40 30.37
C LEU A 63 -27.38 0.13 31.65
N PRO A 64 -28.72 0.19 31.65
CA PRO A 64 -29.45 0.51 32.86
C PRO A 64 -29.15 -0.53 33.95
N ALA A 65 -29.31 -0.13 35.21
CA ALA A 65 -29.23 -1.08 36.30
C ALA A 65 -30.35 -2.12 36.16
N LEU A 66 -29.98 -3.40 36.03
CA LEU A 66 -30.90 -4.50 35.87
C LEU A 66 -30.68 -5.50 37.00
N ASP A 67 -31.78 -5.85 37.68
CA ASP A 67 -31.74 -6.91 38.67
C ASP A 67 -31.81 -8.29 38.03
N LYS A 68 -31.18 -9.27 38.67
CA LYS A 68 -31.26 -10.66 38.23
C LYS A 68 -32.73 -11.09 38.23
N GLN A 69 -33.16 -11.76 37.14
CA GLN A 69 -34.53 -12.24 36.91
C GLN A 69 -35.56 -11.14 36.61
N SER A 70 -35.17 -9.91 36.35
CA SER A 70 -36.09 -8.89 35.86
C SER A 70 -36.72 -9.34 34.53
N LYS A 71 -38.04 -9.15 34.42
CA LYS A 71 -38.76 -9.38 33.15
C LYS A 71 -38.65 -8.10 32.32
N ILE A 72 -38.12 -8.25 31.12
CA ILE A 72 -37.90 -7.15 30.16
C ILE A 72 -38.86 -7.35 29.00
N GLN A 73 -39.56 -6.31 28.59
CA GLN A 73 -40.40 -6.30 27.41
C GLN A 73 -39.68 -5.58 26.28
N SER A 74 -39.54 -6.24 25.12
CA SER A 74 -38.95 -5.62 23.93
C SER A 74 -39.88 -4.55 23.36
N LYS A 75 -39.37 -3.38 22.99
CA LYS A 75 -40.13 -2.36 22.25
C LYS A 75 -40.18 -2.68 20.77
N GLU A 76 -39.06 -3.14 20.25
CA GLU A 76 -38.88 -3.40 18.83
C GLU A 76 -37.81 -4.49 18.65
N VAL A 77 -37.96 -5.30 17.63
CA VAL A 77 -36.97 -6.31 17.22
C VAL A 77 -36.57 -5.97 15.79
N LEU A 78 -35.30 -5.60 15.61
CA LEU A 78 -34.74 -5.28 14.32
C LEU A 78 -33.87 -6.46 13.85
N LEU A 79 -34.09 -6.92 12.64
CA LEU A 79 -33.25 -7.89 11.96
C LEU A 79 -32.27 -7.15 11.05
N GLU A 80 -30.98 -7.18 11.38
CA GLU A 80 -29.94 -6.64 10.54
C GLU A 80 -29.13 -7.77 9.91
N GLU A 81 -29.03 -7.78 8.60
CA GLU A 81 -28.12 -8.65 7.89
C GLU A 81 -26.69 -8.07 7.99
N LYS A 82 -25.77 -8.87 8.53
CA LYS A 82 -24.36 -8.49 8.66
C LYS A 82 -23.47 -9.54 8.03
N THR A 83 -22.58 -9.09 7.16
CA THR A 83 -21.52 -9.92 6.58
C THR A 83 -20.22 -9.72 7.35
N THR A 84 -19.45 -10.79 7.50
CA THR A 84 -18.11 -10.70 8.08
C THR A 84 -17.19 -9.94 7.14
N SER A 85 -16.37 -9.06 7.70
CA SER A 85 -15.33 -8.35 6.92
C SER A 85 -14.01 -9.12 7.01
N PRO A 86 -13.22 -9.15 5.93
CA PRO A 86 -11.88 -9.72 5.98
C PRO A 86 -10.99 -8.94 6.97
N PRO A 87 -9.88 -9.53 7.46
CA PRO A 87 -8.92 -8.83 8.28
C PRO A 87 -8.41 -7.56 7.58
N ARG A 88 -8.19 -6.51 8.36
CA ARG A 88 -7.66 -5.25 7.81
C ARG A 88 -6.22 -5.44 7.36
N ARG A 89 -5.85 -4.80 6.24
CA ARG A 89 -4.45 -4.73 5.80
C ARG A 89 -3.60 -4.01 6.83
N PHE A 90 -2.32 -4.35 6.91
CA PHE A 90 -1.38 -3.70 7.80
C PHE A 90 -1.18 -2.22 7.43
N SER A 91 -1.13 -1.37 8.44
CA SER A 91 -0.42 -0.09 8.37
C SER A 91 1.02 -0.28 8.82
N GLU A 92 1.91 0.69 8.56
CA GLU A 92 3.29 0.61 9.05
C GLU A 92 3.36 0.37 10.57
N ALA A 93 2.55 1.11 11.35
CA ALA A 93 2.49 0.93 12.80
C ALA A 93 1.98 -0.47 13.24
N MET A 94 0.98 -1.01 12.52
CA MET A 94 0.50 -2.37 12.80
C MET A 94 1.54 -3.42 12.42
N LEU A 95 2.28 -3.22 11.33
CA LEU A 95 3.37 -4.12 10.94
C LEU A 95 4.49 -4.12 11.97
N VAL A 96 4.91 -2.95 12.47
CA VAL A 96 5.90 -2.84 13.55
C VAL A 96 5.44 -3.62 14.78
N LYS A 97 4.19 -3.43 15.20
CA LYS A 97 3.64 -4.14 16.37
C LYS A 97 3.61 -5.66 16.16
N GLU A 98 3.29 -6.12 14.95
CA GLU A 98 3.29 -7.55 14.62
C GLU A 98 4.70 -8.13 14.61
N MET A 99 5.67 -7.41 14.03
CA MET A 99 7.09 -7.78 14.07
C MET A 99 7.61 -7.89 15.52
N GLU A 100 7.28 -6.90 16.36
CA GLU A 100 7.61 -6.92 17.79
C GLU A 100 7.01 -8.14 18.49
N THR A 101 5.72 -8.41 18.26
CA THR A 101 5.01 -9.55 18.86
C THR A 101 5.61 -10.90 18.46
N ARG A 102 6.11 -11.00 17.22
CA ARG A 102 6.75 -12.23 16.69
C ARG A 102 8.25 -12.28 16.93
N GLY A 103 8.84 -11.25 17.52
CA GLY A 103 10.30 -11.19 17.77
C GLY A 103 11.15 -10.98 16.52
N ILE A 104 10.56 -10.48 15.43
CA ILE A 104 11.24 -10.23 14.15
C ILE A 104 11.80 -8.81 14.15
N GLY A 105 13.12 -8.68 14.06
CA GLY A 105 13.81 -7.39 14.14
C GLY A 105 13.90 -6.85 15.58
N ARG A 106 14.41 -5.64 15.68
CA ARG A 106 14.56 -4.90 16.94
C ARG A 106 14.17 -3.44 16.72
N PRO A 107 13.91 -2.64 17.76
CA PRO A 107 13.49 -1.24 17.61
C PRO A 107 14.36 -0.43 16.65
N SER A 108 15.67 -0.69 16.61
CA SER A 108 16.62 -0.03 15.71
C SER A 108 16.49 -0.44 14.24
N THR A 109 15.87 -1.60 13.93
CA THR A 109 15.79 -2.14 12.57
C THR A 109 14.40 -2.04 11.93
N TYR A 110 13.31 -1.83 12.71
CA TYR A 110 11.94 -1.82 12.18
C TYR A 110 11.75 -0.83 11.03
N SER A 111 12.22 0.41 11.19
CA SER A 111 12.09 1.44 10.15
C SER A 111 12.85 1.07 8.88
N ALA A 112 14.07 0.55 9.03
CA ALA A 112 14.90 0.12 7.91
C ALA A 112 14.29 -1.07 7.15
N ILE A 113 13.63 -2.00 7.84
CA ILE A 113 12.93 -3.13 7.21
C ILE A 113 11.77 -2.61 6.35
N ILE A 114 10.91 -1.74 6.91
CA ILE A 114 9.76 -1.18 6.18
C ILE A 114 10.21 -0.36 4.96
N GLU A 115 11.27 0.44 5.14
CA GLU A 115 11.85 1.21 4.04
C GLU A 115 12.38 0.29 2.93
N LYS A 116 13.09 -0.78 3.27
CA LYS A 116 13.58 -1.76 2.28
C LYS A 116 12.45 -2.47 1.55
N LEU A 117 11.35 -2.84 2.22
CA LEU A 117 10.19 -3.42 1.56
C LEU A 117 9.62 -2.48 0.48
N SER A 118 9.55 -1.17 0.76
CA SER A 118 9.08 -0.16 -0.18
C SER A 118 10.11 0.12 -1.28
N GLN A 119 11.41 0.22 -0.96
CA GLN A 119 12.49 0.45 -1.93
C GLN A 119 12.63 -0.71 -2.93
N LYS A 120 12.39 -1.95 -2.48
CA LYS A 120 12.39 -3.15 -3.34
C LYS A 120 11.07 -3.35 -4.07
N GLU A 121 10.11 -2.44 -3.89
CA GLU A 121 8.78 -2.52 -4.51
C GLU A 121 8.02 -3.81 -4.16
N TYR A 122 8.33 -4.44 -3.02
CA TYR A 122 7.59 -5.62 -2.53
C TYR A 122 6.24 -5.23 -1.96
N VAL A 123 6.13 -4.02 -1.44
CA VAL A 123 4.89 -3.41 -0.97
C VAL A 123 4.77 -1.98 -1.46
N VAL A 124 3.54 -1.54 -1.67
CA VAL A 124 3.20 -0.13 -1.92
C VAL A 124 2.31 0.39 -0.82
N LYS A 125 2.43 1.69 -0.52
CA LYS A 125 1.61 2.36 0.48
C LYS A 125 0.48 3.13 -0.19
N LYS A 126 -0.77 2.70 0.06
CA LYS A 126 -1.99 3.38 -0.43
C LYS A 126 -2.92 3.62 0.76
N ASN A 127 -3.36 4.85 0.97
CA ASN A 127 -4.27 5.23 2.07
C ASN A 127 -3.79 4.77 3.46
N LYS A 128 -2.49 4.96 3.76
CA LYS A 128 -1.85 4.52 5.02
C LYS A 128 -1.80 3.01 5.25
N THR A 129 -2.18 2.20 4.27
CA THR A 129 -2.09 0.74 4.32
C THR A 129 -1.01 0.22 3.40
N LEU A 130 -0.38 -0.88 3.78
CA LEU A 130 0.62 -1.59 2.99
C LEU A 130 -0.09 -2.64 2.13
N ILE A 131 0.19 -2.62 0.84
CA ILE A 131 -0.38 -3.55 -0.13
C ILE A 131 0.78 -4.30 -0.80
N PRO A 132 0.82 -5.64 -0.73
CA PRO A 132 1.83 -6.41 -1.44
C PRO A 132 1.67 -6.28 -2.95
N THR A 133 2.79 -6.14 -3.64
CA THR A 133 2.85 -6.15 -5.11
C THR A 133 2.93 -7.58 -5.63
N PHE A 134 2.74 -7.79 -6.92
CA PHE A 134 2.95 -9.11 -7.53
C PHE A 134 4.39 -9.60 -7.37
N VAL A 135 5.36 -8.69 -7.48
CA VAL A 135 6.78 -9.01 -7.24
C VAL A 135 7.00 -9.46 -5.79
N GLY A 136 6.42 -8.74 -4.83
CA GLY A 136 6.50 -9.11 -3.41
C GLY A 136 5.91 -10.50 -3.13
N ILE A 137 4.78 -10.83 -3.74
CA ILE A 137 4.13 -12.14 -3.60
C ILE A 137 4.99 -13.24 -4.24
N ALA A 138 5.52 -13.01 -5.46
CA ALA A 138 6.37 -13.98 -6.12
C ALA A 138 7.65 -14.28 -5.34
N VAL A 139 8.29 -13.23 -4.78
CA VAL A 139 9.46 -13.39 -3.93
C VAL A 139 9.10 -14.17 -2.66
N SER A 140 7.97 -13.86 -2.02
CA SER A 140 7.52 -14.62 -0.84
C SER A 140 7.29 -16.10 -1.18
N GLN A 141 6.61 -16.40 -2.30
CA GLN A 141 6.38 -17.77 -2.75
C GLN A 141 7.68 -18.51 -3.08
N LEU A 142 8.64 -17.84 -3.73
CA LEU A 142 9.97 -18.39 -4.01
C LEU A 142 10.68 -18.78 -2.71
N LEU A 143 10.71 -17.87 -1.73
CA LEU A 143 11.35 -18.09 -0.43
C LEU A 143 10.66 -19.21 0.36
N ASP A 144 9.35 -19.24 0.37
CA ASP A 144 8.56 -20.26 1.05
C ASP A 144 8.75 -21.65 0.43
N ASN A 145 8.85 -21.75 -0.91
CA ASN A 145 8.99 -23.03 -1.61
C ASN A 145 10.39 -23.61 -1.55
N HIS A 146 11.43 -22.76 -1.64
CA HIS A 146 12.82 -23.22 -1.78
C HIS A 146 13.67 -22.99 -0.55
N TYR A 147 13.37 -21.94 0.23
CA TYR A 147 14.21 -21.48 1.32
C TYR A 147 13.47 -21.33 2.67
N ASN A 148 12.34 -22.04 2.81
CA ASN A 148 11.46 -21.94 4.01
C ASN A 148 12.22 -22.14 5.32
N THR A 149 13.26 -22.98 5.34
CA THR A 149 14.05 -23.24 6.55
C THR A 149 14.78 -21.99 7.08
N LEU A 150 15.15 -21.06 6.21
CA LEU A 150 15.82 -19.80 6.56
C LEU A 150 14.91 -18.58 6.55
N PHE A 151 13.86 -18.59 5.72
CA PHE A 151 12.99 -17.43 5.48
C PHE A 151 11.61 -17.61 6.11
N ASN A 152 11.56 -18.14 7.33
CA ASN A 152 10.33 -18.19 8.12
C ASN A 152 10.44 -17.30 9.37
N GLU A 153 9.30 -16.96 9.94
CA GLU A 153 9.19 -16.05 11.08
C GLU A 153 9.95 -16.59 12.31
N ARG A 154 9.85 -17.89 12.56
CA ARG A 154 10.47 -18.54 13.71
C ARG A 154 11.99 -18.52 13.62
N PHE A 155 12.53 -18.87 12.45
CA PHE A 155 13.98 -18.83 12.23
C PHE A 155 14.54 -17.42 12.42
N THR A 156 13.82 -16.40 11.86
CA THR A 156 14.24 -15.01 12.01
C THR A 156 14.25 -14.57 13.48
N ALA A 157 13.19 -14.90 14.23
CA ALA A 157 13.14 -14.60 15.67
C ALA A 157 14.23 -15.31 16.48
N ASP A 158 14.49 -16.59 16.17
CA ASP A 158 15.54 -17.36 16.82
C ASP A 158 16.94 -16.80 16.49
N MET A 159 17.17 -16.35 15.25
CA MET A 159 18.43 -15.70 14.87
C MET A 159 18.64 -14.39 15.63
N GLU A 160 17.61 -13.55 15.75
CA GLU A 160 17.68 -12.32 16.55
C GLU A 160 18.02 -12.62 18.02
N ASN A 161 17.42 -13.65 18.61
CA ASN A 161 17.71 -14.07 19.98
C ASN A 161 19.16 -14.59 20.12
N ARG A 162 19.67 -15.31 19.13
CA ARG A 162 21.08 -15.77 19.11
C ARG A 162 22.05 -14.60 19.02
N LEU A 163 21.74 -13.58 18.21
CA LEU A 163 22.55 -12.36 18.12
C LEU A 163 22.56 -11.60 19.45
N ASP A 164 21.42 -11.51 20.13
CA ASP A 164 21.34 -10.93 21.47
C ASP A 164 22.18 -11.74 22.49
N ALA A 165 22.16 -13.08 22.43
CA ALA A 165 22.97 -13.94 23.29
C ALA A 165 24.47 -13.77 23.02
N ILE A 166 24.91 -13.59 21.77
CA ILE A 166 26.29 -13.24 21.44
C ILE A 166 26.68 -11.91 22.07
N SER A 167 25.80 -10.89 22.00
CA SER A 167 26.08 -9.56 22.59
C SER A 167 26.24 -9.61 24.10
N ARG A 168 25.60 -10.58 24.78
CA ARG A 168 25.76 -10.86 26.22
C ARG A 168 26.88 -11.84 26.55
N SER A 169 27.66 -12.28 25.55
CA SER A 169 28.72 -13.29 25.71
C SER A 169 28.22 -14.67 26.19
N GLU A 170 26.95 -14.98 25.93
CA GLU A 170 26.34 -16.28 26.28
C GLU A 170 26.60 -17.33 25.20
N ASN A 171 26.77 -16.91 23.94
CA ASN A 171 27.03 -17.74 22.78
C ASN A 171 28.29 -17.32 22.04
N SER A 172 28.98 -18.32 21.46
CA SER A 172 30.12 -18.08 20.57
C SER A 172 29.68 -17.61 19.21
N TYR A 173 30.17 -16.44 18.77
CA TYR A 173 29.91 -15.93 17.41
C TYR A 173 30.30 -16.95 16.33
N LEU A 174 31.47 -17.62 16.50
CA LEU A 174 31.98 -18.56 15.51
C LEU A 174 31.09 -19.81 15.39
N GLU A 175 30.53 -20.30 16.47
CA GLU A 175 29.60 -21.45 16.47
C GLU A 175 28.31 -21.11 15.79
N VAL A 176 27.71 -19.96 16.12
CA VAL A 176 26.48 -19.48 15.46
C VAL A 176 26.69 -19.29 13.95
N LEU A 177 27.83 -18.73 13.54
CA LEU A 177 28.17 -18.55 12.13
C LEU A 177 28.38 -19.90 11.40
N LYS A 178 29.04 -20.86 12.01
CA LYS A 178 29.23 -22.21 11.48
C LYS A 178 27.90 -22.93 11.29
N GLU A 179 27.03 -22.88 12.30
CA GLU A 179 25.69 -23.47 12.20
C GLU A 179 24.84 -22.81 11.09
N PHE A 180 24.88 -21.49 11.00
CA PHE A 180 24.17 -20.78 9.96
C PHE A 180 24.66 -21.18 8.55
N TYR A 181 25.97 -21.31 8.35
CA TYR A 181 26.54 -21.63 7.05
C TYR A 181 26.40 -23.12 6.67
N TYR A 182 26.73 -24.03 7.60
CA TYR A 182 26.72 -25.48 7.31
C TYR A 182 25.39 -26.16 7.66
N GLY A 183 24.55 -25.52 8.46
CA GLY A 183 23.33 -26.08 9.01
C GLY A 183 23.56 -26.87 10.30
N ASN A 184 22.47 -27.34 10.85
CA ASN A 184 22.44 -28.23 12.01
C ASN A 184 21.37 -29.31 11.82
N ASN A 185 20.92 -29.98 12.89
CA ASN A 185 19.90 -31.02 12.81
C ASN A 185 18.51 -30.47 12.46
N ASP A 186 18.26 -29.18 12.72
CA ASP A 186 16.95 -28.54 12.60
C ASP A 186 16.74 -27.87 11.24
N TYR A 187 17.83 -27.42 10.58
CA TYR A 187 17.74 -26.74 9.30
C TYR A 187 18.97 -26.96 8.40
N LYS A 188 18.75 -26.84 7.09
CA LYS A 188 19.84 -26.84 6.09
C LYS A 188 20.56 -25.50 6.15
N GLY A 189 21.89 -25.51 6.20
CA GLY A 189 22.70 -24.30 6.16
C GLY A 189 22.74 -23.66 4.77
N VAL A 190 23.21 -22.41 4.72
CA VAL A 190 23.32 -21.61 3.50
C VAL A 190 24.11 -22.35 2.39
N ALA A 191 25.18 -23.05 2.75
CA ALA A 191 26.01 -23.78 1.80
C ALA A 191 25.21 -24.80 0.97
N LYS A 192 24.31 -25.55 1.60
CA LYS A 192 23.45 -26.54 0.92
C LYS A 192 22.33 -25.90 0.13
N LEU A 193 21.84 -24.73 0.57
CA LEU A 193 20.76 -24.03 -0.13
C LEU A 193 21.23 -23.32 -1.41
N LEU A 194 22.52 -22.96 -1.49
CA LEU A 194 23.11 -22.38 -2.71
C LEU A 194 23.22 -23.38 -3.86
N ASP A 195 23.21 -24.68 -3.57
CA ASP A 195 23.28 -25.75 -4.55
C ASP A 195 21.87 -26.17 -5.08
N GLU A 196 20.79 -25.59 -4.54
CA GLU A 196 19.43 -25.90 -4.98
C GLU A 196 19.13 -25.22 -6.33
N GLU A 197 18.74 -26.03 -7.31
CA GLU A 197 18.26 -25.52 -8.59
C GLU A 197 16.85 -24.95 -8.45
N VAL A 198 16.66 -23.70 -8.88
CA VAL A 198 15.37 -23.01 -8.84
C VAL A 198 14.82 -22.88 -10.26
N ASP A 199 13.60 -23.36 -10.47
CA ASP A 199 12.84 -23.09 -11.68
C ASP A 199 12.36 -21.64 -11.70
N ILE A 200 13.06 -20.79 -12.46
CA ILE A 200 12.79 -19.36 -12.58
C ILE A 200 11.38 -19.10 -13.14
N ALA A 201 10.91 -19.92 -14.09
CA ALA A 201 9.58 -19.74 -14.68
C ALA A 201 8.49 -19.95 -13.64
N LYS A 202 8.64 -20.97 -12.81
CA LYS A 202 7.72 -21.25 -11.70
C LYS A 202 7.84 -20.19 -10.60
N ALA A 203 9.04 -19.75 -10.27
CA ALA A 203 9.29 -18.70 -9.29
C ALA A 203 8.66 -17.35 -9.68
N CYS A 204 8.61 -17.03 -10.97
CA CYS A 204 7.98 -15.85 -11.51
C CYS A 204 6.46 -16.01 -11.76
N THR A 205 5.84 -17.10 -11.31
CA THR A 205 4.40 -17.35 -11.48
C THR A 205 3.69 -17.24 -10.15
N VAL A 206 2.67 -16.39 -10.06
CA VAL A 206 1.83 -16.17 -8.88
C VAL A 206 0.46 -16.78 -9.15
N ASN A 207 0.06 -17.75 -8.33
CA ASN A 207 -1.26 -18.36 -8.40
C ASN A 207 -2.28 -17.46 -7.68
N VAL A 208 -3.33 -17.02 -8.38
CA VAL A 208 -4.38 -16.15 -7.84
C VAL A 208 -5.59 -16.97 -7.46
N GLU A 209 -6.08 -17.77 -8.40
CA GLU A 209 -7.23 -18.67 -8.25
C GLU A 209 -6.95 -19.96 -9.05
N LYS A 210 -7.82 -20.95 -8.88
CA LYS A 210 -7.74 -22.16 -9.68
C LYS A 210 -7.80 -21.81 -11.18
N ASP A 211 -6.76 -22.21 -11.91
CA ASP A 211 -6.58 -21.94 -13.36
C ASP A 211 -6.29 -20.46 -13.71
N LEU A 212 -5.81 -19.67 -12.76
CA LEU A 212 -5.43 -18.28 -12.97
C LEU A 212 -4.03 -17.99 -12.44
N ASP A 213 -3.07 -18.01 -13.34
CA ASP A 213 -1.66 -17.73 -13.07
C ASP A 213 -1.24 -16.38 -13.63
N ILE A 214 -0.65 -15.56 -12.76
CA ILE A 214 -0.02 -14.31 -13.16
C ILE A 214 1.48 -14.55 -13.29
N ARG A 215 2.04 -14.22 -14.43
CA ARG A 215 3.48 -14.28 -14.66
C ARG A 215 4.10 -12.88 -14.53
N ILE A 216 5.29 -12.84 -13.95
CA ILE A 216 6.06 -11.63 -13.82
C ILE A 216 7.15 -11.63 -14.87
N GLY A 217 6.99 -10.76 -15.87
CA GLY A 217 7.94 -10.60 -16.96
C GLY A 217 8.82 -9.36 -16.80
N LYS A 218 9.76 -9.18 -17.75
CA LYS A 218 10.62 -7.98 -17.82
C LYS A 218 9.81 -6.66 -17.84
N PHE A 219 8.58 -6.72 -18.32
CA PHE A 219 7.71 -5.56 -18.51
C PHE A 219 6.57 -5.45 -17.50
N GLY A 220 6.62 -6.20 -16.40
CA GLY A 220 5.61 -6.22 -15.36
C GLY A 220 4.77 -7.50 -15.32
N PRO A 221 3.74 -7.54 -14.48
CA PRO A 221 2.85 -8.69 -14.35
C PRO A 221 1.93 -8.82 -15.58
N TYR A 222 1.68 -10.05 -16.02
CA TYR A 222 0.77 -10.38 -17.11
C TYR A 222 0.10 -11.73 -16.89
N VAL A 223 -1.07 -11.91 -17.48
CA VAL A 223 -1.76 -13.20 -17.56
C VAL A 223 -1.56 -13.76 -18.96
N GLN A 224 -1.27 -15.05 -19.04
CA GLN A 224 -1.22 -15.77 -20.29
C GLN A 224 -2.46 -16.64 -20.44
N LYS A 225 -3.30 -16.34 -21.45
CA LYS A 225 -4.50 -17.09 -21.77
C LYS A 225 -4.53 -17.39 -23.27
N ASP A 226 -4.69 -18.65 -23.64
CA ASP A 226 -4.79 -19.09 -25.05
C ASP A 226 -3.64 -18.57 -25.96
N GLY A 227 -2.42 -18.49 -25.43
CA GLY A 227 -1.25 -17.98 -26.14
C GLY A 227 -1.11 -16.47 -26.22
N ASN A 228 -2.10 -15.71 -25.73
CA ASN A 228 -2.08 -14.26 -25.65
C ASN A 228 -1.67 -13.79 -24.25
N ASN A 229 -0.91 -12.70 -24.21
CA ASN A 229 -0.47 -12.07 -22.95
C ASN A 229 -1.29 -10.80 -22.70
N THR A 230 -2.05 -10.80 -21.61
CA THR A 230 -2.81 -9.63 -21.12
C THR A 230 -2.02 -8.96 -20.00
N THR A 231 -1.57 -7.74 -20.22
CA THR A 231 -0.79 -6.98 -19.23
C THR A 231 -1.68 -6.51 -18.10
N ILE A 232 -1.20 -6.65 -16.87
CA ILE A 232 -1.90 -6.15 -15.68
C ILE A 232 -1.39 -4.73 -15.38
N PRO A 233 -2.26 -3.72 -15.29
CA PRO A 233 -1.89 -2.36 -14.94
C PRO A 233 -1.24 -2.26 -13.55
N GLU A 234 -0.31 -1.32 -13.37
CA GLU A 234 0.44 -1.13 -12.11
C GLU A 234 -0.43 -0.69 -10.92
N ASP A 235 -1.58 -0.10 -11.19
CA ASP A 235 -2.53 0.36 -10.17
C ASP A 235 -3.50 -0.73 -9.69
N LEU A 236 -3.48 -1.90 -10.33
CA LEU A 236 -4.27 -3.06 -9.96
C LEU A 236 -3.46 -4.03 -9.09
N PHE A 237 -3.97 -4.31 -7.89
CA PHE A 237 -3.27 -5.14 -6.91
C PHE A 237 -3.86 -6.55 -6.84
N PHE A 238 -3.05 -7.50 -6.35
CA PHE A 238 -3.41 -8.90 -6.24
C PHE A 238 -4.80 -9.15 -5.61
N GLY A 239 -5.13 -8.48 -4.51
CA GLY A 239 -6.43 -8.65 -3.83
C GLY A 239 -7.64 -8.00 -4.54
N GLU A 240 -7.41 -7.30 -5.66
CA GLU A 240 -8.45 -6.65 -6.46
C GLU A 240 -8.73 -7.42 -7.76
N LEU A 241 -7.89 -8.45 -8.05
CA LEU A 241 -8.02 -9.30 -9.22
C LEU A 241 -9.04 -10.42 -8.98
N ASN A 242 -9.91 -10.58 -9.96
CA ASN A 242 -10.77 -11.75 -10.10
C ASN A 242 -10.92 -12.05 -11.60
N LYS A 243 -11.45 -13.23 -11.92
CA LYS A 243 -11.60 -13.70 -13.30
C LYS A 243 -12.38 -12.71 -14.17
N LYS A 244 -13.45 -12.09 -13.64
CA LYS A 244 -14.26 -11.10 -14.37
C LYS A 244 -13.44 -9.87 -14.75
N LYS A 245 -12.68 -9.31 -13.80
CA LYS A 245 -11.83 -8.13 -14.06
C LYS A 245 -10.73 -8.41 -15.08
N LEU A 246 -10.22 -9.63 -15.12
CA LEU A 246 -9.23 -10.03 -16.12
C LEU A 246 -9.84 -10.24 -17.49
N ASP A 247 -11.04 -10.81 -17.57
CA ASP A 247 -11.78 -10.92 -18.84
C ASP A 247 -12.14 -9.53 -19.40
N ASP A 248 -12.51 -8.58 -18.53
CA ASP A 248 -12.75 -7.18 -18.89
C ASP A 248 -11.45 -6.52 -19.42
N LEU A 249 -10.31 -6.72 -18.76
CA LEU A 249 -9.00 -6.24 -19.22
C LEU A 249 -8.57 -6.86 -20.55
N ASP A 250 -8.77 -8.15 -20.73
CA ASP A 250 -8.44 -8.88 -21.96
C ASP A 250 -9.30 -8.35 -23.13
N SER A 251 -10.59 -8.13 -22.90
CA SER A 251 -11.50 -7.53 -23.88
C SER A 251 -11.06 -6.12 -24.24
N MET A 252 -10.74 -5.28 -23.25
CA MET A 252 -10.27 -3.90 -23.49
C MET A 252 -8.92 -3.83 -24.23
N GLN A 253 -8.07 -4.85 -24.08
CA GLN A 253 -6.77 -4.91 -24.79
C GLN A 253 -6.88 -5.47 -26.19
N LYS A 254 -7.89 -6.30 -26.48
CA LYS A 254 -8.15 -6.92 -27.78
C LYS A 254 -9.00 -6.06 -28.69
N GLU A 255 -9.93 -5.31 -28.14
CA GLU A 255 -10.74 -4.39 -28.91
C GLU A 255 -9.94 -3.10 -29.14
N ASP A 256 -9.70 -2.78 -30.41
CA ASP A 256 -9.31 -1.43 -30.81
C ASP A 256 -10.49 -0.48 -30.49
N ASN A 257 -10.55 -0.01 -29.23
CA ASN A 257 -11.57 0.92 -28.78
C ASN A 257 -11.38 2.25 -29.51
N VAL A 258 -12.00 2.39 -30.67
CA VAL A 258 -12.05 3.66 -31.40
C VAL A 258 -12.97 4.61 -30.62
N ILE A 259 -12.36 5.61 -29.99
CA ILE A 259 -13.09 6.63 -29.21
C ILE A 259 -13.46 7.87 -30.03
N GLY A 260 -12.96 7.97 -31.26
CA GLY A 260 -13.24 9.07 -32.15
C GLY A 260 -12.25 9.17 -33.30
N VAL A 261 -12.35 10.27 -34.05
CA VAL A 261 -11.46 10.58 -35.17
C VAL A 261 -10.69 11.87 -34.86
N HIS A 262 -9.40 11.86 -35.07
CA HIS A 262 -8.54 13.01 -34.87
C HIS A 262 -8.74 14.01 -36.04
N THR A 263 -8.36 15.27 -35.85
CA THR A 263 -8.49 16.36 -36.85
C THR A 263 -7.74 16.07 -38.15
N ASN A 264 -6.78 15.16 -38.17
CA ASN A 264 -6.08 14.71 -39.38
C ASN A 264 -6.78 13.55 -40.13
N GLY A 265 -7.93 13.07 -39.63
CA GLY A 265 -8.68 11.97 -40.22
C GLY A 265 -8.36 10.57 -39.73
N GLU A 266 -7.33 10.41 -38.86
CA GLU A 266 -6.96 9.11 -38.26
C GLU A 266 -7.92 8.75 -37.11
N ASN A 267 -8.18 7.46 -36.93
CA ASN A 267 -8.88 6.95 -35.75
C ASN A 267 -8.04 7.12 -34.48
N ILE A 268 -8.69 7.48 -33.39
CA ILE A 268 -8.10 7.56 -32.05
C ILE A 268 -8.48 6.28 -31.30
N LEU A 269 -7.46 5.51 -30.94
CA LEU A 269 -7.60 4.26 -30.19
C LEU A 269 -7.30 4.50 -28.72
N LEU A 270 -8.18 4.03 -27.84
CA LEU A 270 -7.91 3.96 -26.40
C LEU A 270 -7.41 2.56 -26.07
N LYS A 271 -6.18 2.48 -25.58
CA LYS A 271 -5.51 1.21 -25.27
C LYS A 271 -5.02 1.20 -23.84
N ILE A 272 -4.90 0.02 -23.26
CA ILE A 272 -4.30 -0.18 -21.94
C ILE A 272 -2.93 -0.81 -22.11
N GLY A 273 -1.89 -0.12 -21.66
CA GLY A 273 -0.52 -0.59 -21.69
C GLY A 273 0.07 -0.78 -20.29
N ARG A 274 1.36 -1.14 -20.24
CA ARG A 274 2.13 -1.35 -19.01
C ARG A 274 2.03 -0.20 -18.01
N TYR A 275 2.10 1.03 -18.50
CA TYR A 275 2.07 2.25 -17.68
C TYR A 275 0.67 2.82 -17.46
N GLY A 276 -0.35 2.02 -17.77
CA GLY A 276 -1.75 2.41 -17.69
C GLY A 276 -2.37 2.75 -19.05
N PRO A 277 -3.55 3.38 -19.05
CA PRO A 277 -4.28 3.71 -20.25
C PRO A 277 -3.58 4.80 -21.05
N TYR A 278 -3.66 4.69 -22.38
CA TYR A 278 -3.12 5.68 -23.32
C TYR A 278 -4.00 5.80 -24.57
N VAL A 279 -3.95 6.96 -25.20
CA VAL A 279 -4.55 7.18 -26.51
C VAL A 279 -3.48 7.10 -27.59
N GLU A 280 -3.81 6.50 -28.72
CA GLU A 280 -2.92 6.28 -29.86
C GLU A 280 -3.64 6.59 -31.17
N LEU A 281 -2.96 7.25 -32.10
CA LEU A 281 -3.44 7.38 -33.48
C LEU A 281 -3.16 6.09 -34.26
N GLU A 282 -4.14 5.62 -35.00
CA GLU A 282 -4.09 4.30 -35.64
C GLU A 282 -2.97 4.16 -36.66
N GLU A 283 -2.73 5.16 -37.51
CA GLU A 283 -1.73 5.13 -38.57
C GLU A 283 -0.37 5.66 -38.12
N SER A 284 -0.33 6.88 -37.59
CA SER A 284 0.91 7.56 -37.18
C SER A 284 1.54 7.00 -35.91
N LYS A 285 0.82 6.14 -35.16
CA LYS A 285 1.26 5.55 -33.89
C LYS A 285 1.66 6.58 -32.81
N LYS A 286 1.27 7.83 -32.99
CA LYS A 286 1.47 8.86 -31.97
C LYS A 286 0.62 8.53 -30.77
N ARG A 287 1.24 8.47 -29.57
CA ARG A 287 0.57 8.05 -28.35
C ARG A 287 0.85 8.97 -27.18
N LYS A 288 -0.12 9.09 -26.29
CA LYS A 288 -0.01 9.81 -25.03
C LYS A 288 -0.79 9.09 -23.94
N SER A 289 -0.19 9.04 -22.74
CA SER A 289 -0.83 8.44 -21.56
C SER A 289 -2.04 9.26 -21.12
N VAL A 290 -3.08 8.58 -20.68
CA VAL A 290 -4.25 9.21 -20.05
C VAL A 290 -3.86 9.61 -18.62
N LEU A 291 -4.20 10.83 -18.25
CA LEU A 291 -3.95 11.35 -16.91
C LEU A 291 -4.80 10.58 -15.88
N LYS A 292 -4.20 10.19 -14.77
CA LYS A 292 -4.91 9.48 -13.66
C LYS A 292 -6.10 10.26 -13.11
N SER A 293 -6.05 11.59 -13.22
CA SER A 293 -7.13 12.49 -12.81
C SER A 293 -8.36 12.44 -13.73
N ILE A 294 -8.21 11.96 -14.97
CA ILE A 294 -9.31 11.87 -15.95
C ILE A 294 -10.04 10.55 -15.78
N GLY A 295 -9.32 9.43 -15.56
CA GLY A 295 -9.90 8.09 -15.58
C GLY A 295 -10.21 7.59 -17.00
N VAL A 296 -10.24 6.28 -17.19
CA VAL A 296 -10.46 5.65 -18.51
C VAL A 296 -11.86 5.89 -19.02
N GLU A 297 -12.82 5.82 -18.12
CA GLU A 297 -14.25 5.98 -18.37
C GLU A 297 -14.66 7.40 -18.83
N ASN A 298 -13.82 8.40 -18.57
CA ASN A 298 -14.08 9.79 -18.88
C ASN A 298 -13.31 10.28 -20.12
N VAL A 299 -12.58 9.41 -20.82
CA VAL A 299 -11.82 9.79 -22.03
C VAL A 299 -12.77 9.95 -23.20
N THR A 300 -13.10 11.20 -23.52
CA THR A 300 -13.85 11.58 -24.72
C THR A 300 -12.92 11.86 -25.89
N GLN A 301 -13.47 11.93 -27.11
CA GLN A 301 -12.74 12.31 -28.32
C GLN A 301 -11.99 13.66 -28.14
N ASP A 302 -12.65 14.66 -27.55
CA ASP A 302 -12.05 15.98 -27.36
C ASP A 302 -10.86 15.94 -26.42
N ILE A 303 -10.98 15.24 -25.30
CA ILE A 303 -9.88 15.03 -24.34
C ILE A 303 -8.72 14.27 -25.00
N ALA A 304 -9.02 13.28 -25.82
CA ALA A 304 -7.99 12.51 -26.54
C ALA A 304 -7.24 13.39 -27.57
N ILE A 305 -7.93 14.25 -28.29
CA ILE A 305 -7.31 15.22 -29.21
C ILE A 305 -6.40 16.18 -28.43
N GLU A 306 -6.85 16.70 -27.29
CA GLU A 306 -6.04 17.56 -26.44
C GLU A 306 -4.79 16.84 -25.91
N LEU A 307 -4.92 15.60 -25.42
CA LEU A 307 -3.78 14.79 -24.98
C LEU A 307 -2.78 14.55 -26.12
N LEU A 308 -3.26 14.24 -27.32
CA LEU A 308 -2.42 14.01 -28.50
C LEU A 308 -1.80 15.29 -29.04
N SER A 309 -2.31 16.48 -28.67
CA SER A 309 -1.71 17.77 -29.01
C SER A 309 -0.45 18.10 -28.20
N LEU A 310 -0.20 17.37 -27.10
CA LEU A 310 0.99 17.57 -26.29
C LEU A 310 2.27 17.13 -27.04
N PRO A 311 3.41 17.83 -26.85
CA PRO A 311 3.63 18.96 -25.95
C PRO A 311 2.96 20.27 -26.45
N LYS A 312 2.31 20.99 -25.52
CA LYS A 312 1.64 22.25 -25.79
C LYS A 312 2.62 23.42 -25.61
N LYS A 313 2.75 24.25 -26.63
CA LYS A 313 3.53 25.48 -26.54
C LYS A 313 2.71 26.56 -25.82
N LEU A 314 3.18 27.02 -24.67
CA LEU A 314 2.53 28.05 -23.86
C LEU A 314 2.93 29.48 -24.27
N GLY A 315 4.14 29.64 -24.80
CA GLY A 315 4.72 30.94 -25.21
C GLY A 315 6.22 30.96 -25.01
N ALA A 316 6.81 32.13 -25.16
CA ALA A 316 8.25 32.38 -24.90
C ALA A 316 8.46 32.82 -23.43
N HIS A 317 9.53 32.34 -22.81
CA HIS A 317 9.94 32.77 -21.47
C HIS A 317 10.37 34.24 -21.47
N PRO A 318 9.84 35.08 -20.55
CA PRO A 318 10.05 36.52 -20.59
C PRO A 318 11.53 36.96 -20.47
N GLU A 319 12.36 36.18 -19.79
CA GLU A 319 13.78 36.52 -19.57
C GLU A 319 14.72 35.86 -20.60
N THR A 320 14.45 34.62 -21.02
CA THR A 320 15.35 33.83 -21.89
C THR A 320 14.94 33.79 -23.34
N ASN A 321 13.69 34.19 -23.65
CA ASN A 321 13.05 34.12 -24.95
C ASN A 321 12.99 32.71 -25.57
N GLU A 322 13.20 31.66 -24.73
CA GLU A 322 13.06 30.26 -25.11
C GLU A 322 11.61 29.80 -25.00
N ASP A 323 11.22 28.84 -25.83
CA ASP A 323 9.88 28.28 -25.82
C ASP A 323 9.60 27.52 -24.50
N VAL A 324 8.45 27.81 -23.89
CA VAL A 324 7.93 27.12 -22.73
C VAL A 324 6.90 26.11 -23.21
N LEU A 325 7.16 24.82 -22.94
CA LEU A 325 6.33 23.71 -23.33
C LEU A 325 5.72 23.05 -22.09
N ALA A 326 4.45 22.67 -22.14
CA ALA A 326 3.82 21.80 -21.16
C ALA A 326 3.64 20.42 -21.76
N ASP A 327 4.02 19.38 -21.02
CA ASP A 327 3.90 17.98 -21.47
C ASP A 327 3.63 17.04 -20.30
N PHE A 328 3.36 15.79 -20.63
CA PHE A 328 3.20 14.70 -19.68
C PHE A 328 4.24 13.61 -19.96
N GLY A 329 5.06 13.32 -18.95
CA GLY A 329 6.14 12.33 -19.04
C GLY A 329 5.95 11.16 -18.08
N PRO A 330 6.88 10.20 -18.05
CA PRO A 330 6.81 9.00 -17.20
C PRO A 330 6.67 9.30 -15.69
N TYR A 331 7.17 10.46 -15.26
CA TYR A 331 7.14 10.90 -13.85
C TYR A 331 5.97 11.88 -13.55
N GLY A 332 5.05 12.06 -14.47
CA GLY A 332 3.92 12.97 -14.32
C GLY A 332 3.99 14.22 -15.21
N PRO A 333 3.08 15.20 -14.98
CA PRO A 333 3.02 16.43 -15.73
C PRO A 333 4.22 17.35 -15.43
N TYR A 334 4.76 17.99 -16.47
CA TYR A 334 5.91 18.89 -16.33
C TYR A 334 5.86 20.04 -17.34
N VAL A 335 6.56 21.12 -17.01
CA VAL A 335 6.86 22.20 -17.95
C VAL A 335 8.34 22.21 -18.30
N LYS A 336 8.67 22.50 -19.55
CA LYS A 336 10.02 22.51 -20.10
C LYS A 336 10.35 23.88 -20.69
N CYS A 337 11.53 24.39 -20.37
CA CYS A 337 12.12 25.58 -20.99
C CYS A 337 13.60 25.29 -21.21
N GLY A 338 14.06 25.24 -22.46
CA GLY A 338 15.41 24.85 -22.82
C GLY A 338 15.81 23.49 -22.20
N LYS A 339 16.81 23.50 -21.31
CA LYS A 339 17.30 22.30 -20.61
C LYS A 339 16.61 22.04 -19.25
N ILE A 340 15.75 22.95 -18.79
CA ILE A 340 15.13 22.88 -17.47
C ILE A 340 13.76 22.20 -17.59
N ASN A 341 13.56 21.14 -16.80
CA ASN A 341 12.26 20.48 -16.63
C ASN A 341 11.79 20.71 -15.19
N ALA A 342 10.61 21.30 -15.02
CA ALA A 342 9.98 21.51 -13.72
C ALA A 342 8.69 20.69 -13.62
N SER A 343 8.64 19.80 -12.63
CA SER A 343 7.44 18.98 -12.37
C SER A 343 6.31 19.87 -11.86
N MET A 344 5.12 19.59 -12.33
CA MET A 344 3.88 20.20 -11.86
C MET A 344 3.35 19.42 -10.65
N LYS A 345 2.47 20.03 -9.86
CA LYS A 345 1.79 19.33 -8.78
C LYS A 345 0.72 18.39 -9.33
N SER A 346 0.30 17.42 -8.52
CA SER A 346 -0.68 16.39 -8.93
C SER A 346 -2.07 16.93 -9.28
N ASP A 347 -2.40 18.13 -8.83
CA ASP A 347 -3.65 18.86 -9.10
C ASP A 347 -3.58 19.80 -10.31
N GLU A 348 -2.39 19.99 -10.88
CA GLU A 348 -2.16 20.83 -12.07
C GLU A 348 -2.17 19.96 -13.34
N SER A 349 -2.75 20.48 -14.41
CA SER A 349 -2.83 19.80 -15.72
C SER A 349 -2.03 20.54 -16.78
N PRO A 350 -1.23 19.85 -17.62
CA PRO A 350 -0.51 20.45 -18.74
C PRO A 350 -1.47 21.02 -19.80
N LEU A 351 -2.73 20.64 -19.78
CA LEU A 351 -3.74 21.14 -20.70
C LEU A 351 -4.24 22.55 -20.32
N THR A 352 -4.27 22.85 -19.01
CA THR A 352 -4.85 24.09 -18.45
C THR A 352 -3.86 25.08 -17.89
N ILE A 353 -2.58 24.69 -17.74
CA ILE A 353 -1.56 25.59 -17.18
C ILE A 353 -1.35 26.84 -18.00
N THR A 354 -1.21 27.98 -17.33
CA THR A 354 -0.89 29.27 -17.96
C THR A 354 0.64 29.48 -18.06
N LEU A 355 1.06 30.36 -18.99
CA LEU A 355 2.47 30.71 -19.16
C LEU A 355 3.08 31.26 -17.85
N GLU A 356 2.35 32.11 -17.12
CA GLU A 356 2.80 32.70 -15.86
C GLU A 356 3.12 31.65 -14.80
N ASN A 357 2.23 30.69 -14.62
CA ASN A 357 2.43 29.58 -13.67
C ASN A 357 3.58 28.68 -14.11
N ALA A 358 3.71 28.41 -15.40
CA ALA A 358 4.80 27.62 -15.95
C ALA A 358 6.17 28.30 -15.71
N VAL A 359 6.28 29.60 -15.94
CA VAL A 359 7.50 30.39 -15.69
C VAL A 359 7.86 30.37 -14.20
N LYS A 360 6.86 30.49 -13.33
CA LYS A 360 7.08 30.40 -11.87
C LYS A 360 7.66 29.04 -11.47
N LEU A 361 7.11 27.93 -11.96
CA LEU A 361 7.63 26.59 -11.70
C LEU A 361 9.07 26.41 -12.20
N ILE A 362 9.38 26.93 -13.37
CA ILE A 362 10.73 26.89 -13.95
C ILE A 362 11.71 27.68 -13.07
N LYS A 363 11.33 28.89 -12.61
CA LYS A 363 12.11 29.73 -11.74
C LYS A 363 12.38 29.08 -10.38
N ASP A 364 11.35 28.50 -9.76
CA ASP A 364 11.48 27.77 -8.50
C ASP A 364 12.41 26.54 -8.65
N ARG A 365 12.37 25.88 -9.80
CA ARG A 365 13.26 24.76 -10.10
C ARG A 365 14.71 25.22 -10.27
N LYS A 366 14.95 26.31 -10.98
CA LYS A 366 16.27 26.90 -11.17
C LYS A 366 16.92 27.28 -9.85
N LEU A 367 16.19 27.95 -8.96
CA LEU A 367 16.64 28.34 -7.62
C LEU A 367 17.03 27.13 -6.73
N LYS A 368 16.41 25.97 -6.92
CA LYS A 368 16.77 24.74 -6.18
C LYS A 368 18.09 24.12 -6.63
N PHE A 369 18.53 24.38 -7.85
CA PHE A 369 19.77 23.83 -8.43
C PHE A 369 20.93 24.81 -8.46
N GLU A 370 20.70 26.09 -8.15
CA GLU A 370 21.81 27.03 -7.95
C GLU A 370 22.57 26.61 -6.67
N PRO A 371 23.89 26.40 -6.75
CA PRO A 371 24.68 26.08 -5.57
C PRO A 371 24.50 27.21 -4.56
N LYS A 372 23.99 26.89 -3.38
CA LYS A 372 23.98 27.85 -2.26
C LYS A 372 25.42 28.12 -1.90
N VAL A 373 25.87 29.35 -2.15
CA VAL A 373 27.13 29.86 -1.58
C VAL A 373 26.92 29.85 -0.07
N LEU A 374 27.53 28.89 0.61
CA LEU A 374 27.63 28.89 2.06
C LEU A 374 28.51 30.10 2.38
N GLY A 375 27.92 31.14 2.95
CA GLY A 375 28.60 32.34 3.36
C GLY A 375 29.78 32.00 4.27
N GLU A 376 30.85 32.81 4.11
CA GLU A 376 32.03 32.90 4.97
C GLU A 376 31.64 33.11 6.46
#